data_20bfd86fc7dbb8c5fdd46811755a575d
#
_entry.id   20bfd86fc7dbb8c5fdd46811755a575d
#
_cell.length_a   1.000
_cell.length_b   1.000
_cell.length_c   1.000
_cell.angle_alpha   90.00
_cell.angle_beta   90.00
_cell.angle_gamma   90.00
#
_symmetry.space_group_name_H-M   'P 1'
#
loop_
_entity.id
_entity.type
_entity.pdbx_description
1 polymer ?
#
loop_
_entity_poly.entity_id
_entity_poly.type
_entity_poly.pdbx_seq_one_letter_code
_entity_poly.pdbx_strand_id
1 'polypeptide(L)'
;FYAKEHPRYFDTSNGIKNTSTIHAVKIKGLTPGKQYRYRVFAQEVLKHTGYKIIYGSYASTDVYYRKPLTFHTCNPQAPATSFVMVNDIHGDNKLLEDLMSRCNLTQTDFVLFNGDMLSFINSEDQLFKGFMDTAVRLFASEIPMYYARGNHETRGVFATEIQRYFSPCQEHLYYAFRQGPVYCIVLDTGEDKPDSDIEYAGITQYDLYRTEQSEWLASILESTEYKEAPFKIIVAHIPPAVTEAGPDEDWHGNVEVEQKFMPLLRQAYPDLMLCGHLHRFVRHDATDKTSFPVVVNSNTSLLRNYAATTQMKIEVMDRDGKMLDEFIIKKEKALH
;
A
#
# COMPACT_ATOMS: atom_id res chain seq x y z
N PHE A 1 15.13 31.56 18.72
CA PHE A 1 15.29 30.56 19.78
C PHE A 1 15.01 29.17 19.21
N TYR A 2 15.99 28.58 18.48
CA TYR A 2 15.85 27.23 18.01
C TYR A 2 17.01 26.42 18.48
N ALA A 3 16.67 25.45 19.31
CA ALA A 3 17.58 24.53 19.89
C ALA A 3 18.49 23.93 18.82
N LYS A 4 19.77 24.02 19.03
CA LYS A 4 20.81 23.30 18.28
C LYS A 4 20.67 21.78 18.34
N GLU A 5 19.59 21.27 18.94
CA GLU A 5 19.44 19.88 19.38
C GLU A 5 18.52 19.03 18.49
N HIS A 6 17.86 19.60 17.49
CA HIS A 6 16.97 18.84 16.62
C HIS A 6 17.62 18.59 15.26
N PRO A 7 17.81 17.33 14.86
CA PRO A 7 18.35 17.00 13.55
C PRO A 7 17.47 17.52 12.44
N ARG A 8 18.07 18.02 11.37
CA ARG A 8 17.38 18.46 10.15
C ARG A 8 17.78 17.56 9.02
N TYR A 9 16.78 17.11 8.27
CA TYR A 9 16.93 16.26 7.12
C TYR A 9 16.43 16.98 5.88
N PHE A 10 17.09 16.77 4.76
CA PHE A 10 16.76 17.42 3.49
C PHE A 10 16.72 16.37 2.40
N ASP A 11 15.84 16.58 1.43
CA ASP A 11 15.91 15.86 0.18
C ASP A 11 17.08 16.41 -0.65
N THR A 12 18.07 15.57 -0.92
CA THR A 12 19.30 15.96 -1.60
C THR A 12 19.75 14.95 -2.62
N SER A 13 20.33 15.44 -3.71
CA SER A 13 21.06 14.63 -4.69
C SER A 13 22.54 15.01 -4.63
N ASN A 14 23.38 14.08 -4.22
CA ASN A 14 24.84 14.26 -4.08
C ASN A 14 25.23 15.55 -3.32
N GLY A 15 24.49 15.88 -2.26
CA GLY A 15 24.74 17.04 -1.40
C GLY A 15 24.07 18.33 -1.85
N ILE A 16 23.40 18.35 -2.99
CA ILE A 16 22.61 19.49 -3.45
C ILE A 16 21.13 19.25 -3.10
N LYS A 17 20.47 20.23 -2.49
CA LYS A 17 19.04 20.15 -2.19
C LYS A 17 18.20 20.12 -3.48
N ASN A 18 17.29 19.18 -3.56
CA ASN A 18 16.34 19.11 -4.66
C ASN A 18 15.37 20.28 -4.59
N THR A 19 14.97 20.78 -5.77
CA THR A 19 13.99 21.86 -5.92
C THR A 19 12.76 21.39 -6.69
N SER A 20 12.46 20.09 -6.62
CA SER A 20 11.24 19.49 -7.18
C SER A 20 10.01 19.84 -6.33
N THR A 21 8.83 19.56 -6.88
CA THR A 21 7.55 19.70 -6.15
C THR A 21 7.33 18.59 -5.12
N ILE A 22 7.95 17.44 -5.35
CA ILE A 22 7.89 16.26 -4.45
C ILE A 22 9.24 16.05 -3.79
N HIS A 23 9.23 15.83 -2.49
CA HIS A 23 10.40 15.56 -1.67
C HIS A 23 10.28 14.26 -0.92
N ALA A 24 11.27 13.39 -1.08
CA ALA A 24 11.40 12.16 -0.33
C ALA A 24 12.61 12.24 0.61
N VAL A 25 12.34 12.28 1.90
CA VAL A 25 13.39 12.38 2.93
C VAL A 25 13.54 11.06 3.65
N LYS A 26 14.66 10.38 3.45
CA LYS A 26 14.97 9.11 4.11
C LYS A 26 15.71 9.36 5.43
N ILE A 27 15.07 9.06 6.56
CA ILE A 27 15.65 9.14 7.88
C ILE A 27 16.17 7.76 8.29
N LYS A 28 17.45 7.66 8.64
CA LYS A 28 18.09 6.40 9.06
C LYS A 28 18.41 6.41 10.55
N GLY A 29 18.61 5.22 11.12
CA GLY A 29 19.04 5.07 12.52
C GLY A 29 17.94 5.29 13.55
N LEU A 30 16.69 5.22 13.14
CA LEU A 30 15.55 5.26 14.05
C LEU A 30 15.41 3.92 14.79
N THR A 31 15.00 3.99 16.06
CA THR A 31 14.74 2.80 16.87
C THR A 31 13.38 2.20 16.47
N PRO A 32 13.27 0.90 16.20
CA PRO A 32 12.00 0.24 15.92
C PRO A 32 10.99 0.41 17.06
N GLY A 33 9.71 0.58 16.72
CA GLY A 33 8.61 0.70 17.68
C GLY A 33 8.61 1.99 18.50
N LYS A 34 9.42 2.97 18.14
CA LYS A 34 9.51 4.23 18.87
C LYS A 34 8.68 5.32 18.20
N GLN A 35 7.99 6.12 19.02
CA GLN A 35 7.33 7.33 18.55
C GLN A 35 8.32 8.47 18.38
N TYR A 36 8.24 9.13 17.22
CA TYR A 36 9.01 10.32 16.90
C TYR A 36 8.06 11.49 16.62
N ARG A 37 8.56 12.69 16.91
CA ARG A 37 7.88 13.94 16.57
C ARG A 37 8.60 14.58 15.39
N TYR A 38 7.86 15.17 14.48
CA TYR A 38 8.44 15.82 13.33
C TYR A 38 7.69 17.09 12.94
N ARG A 39 8.33 17.88 12.12
CA ARG A 39 7.80 19.06 11.46
C ARG A 39 8.32 19.12 10.04
N VAL A 40 7.53 19.67 9.16
CA VAL A 40 7.90 19.90 7.77
C VAL A 40 8.05 21.40 7.55
N PHE A 41 9.04 21.78 6.79
CA PHE A 41 9.25 23.13 6.30
C PHE A 41 9.66 23.06 4.82
N ALA A 42 9.01 23.84 3.98
CA ALA A 42 9.31 23.97 2.56
C ALA A 42 9.45 25.45 2.20
N GLN A 43 10.45 25.75 1.36
CA GLN A 43 10.70 27.09 0.84
C GLN A 43 10.60 27.06 -0.69
N GLU A 44 9.72 27.88 -1.24
CA GLU A 44 9.56 27.99 -2.68
C GLU A 44 10.83 28.56 -3.34
N VAL A 45 11.23 28.04 -4.48
CA VAL A 45 12.29 28.58 -5.33
C VAL A 45 11.65 29.11 -6.62
N LEU A 46 11.54 30.43 -6.73
CA LEU A 46 10.97 31.10 -7.89
C LEU A 46 11.91 31.10 -9.10
N LYS A 47 13.22 31.19 -8.84
CA LYS A 47 14.23 31.22 -9.89
C LYS A 47 15.55 30.68 -9.36
N HIS A 48 16.21 29.89 -10.20
CA HIS A 48 17.57 29.45 -9.99
C HIS A 48 18.36 29.64 -11.31
N THR A 49 19.34 30.51 -11.33
CA THR A 49 20.18 30.79 -12.51
C THR A 49 21.62 30.99 -12.05
N GLY A 50 22.50 30.08 -12.40
CA GLY A 50 23.89 30.08 -11.91
C GLY A 50 23.93 30.11 -10.37
N TYR A 51 24.56 31.16 -9.83
CA TYR A 51 24.66 31.34 -8.36
C TYR A 51 23.51 32.16 -7.76
N LYS A 52 22.56 32.63 -8.59
CA LYS A 52 21.45 33.47 -8.15
C LYS A 52 20.21 32.63 -7.91
N ILE A 53 19.75 32.61 -6.64
CA ILE A 53 18.49 31.97 -6.25
C ILE A 53 17.54 33.05 -5.73
N ILE A 54 16.30 33.04 -6.22
CA ILE A 54 15.22 33.88 -5.72
C ILE A 54 14.21 32.94 -5.02
N TYR A 55 14.01 33.17 -3.75
CA TYR A 55 13.03 32.46 -2.95
C TYR A 55 11.67 33.16 -2.96
N GLY A 56 10.61 32.39 -2.96
CA GLY A 56 9.25 32.83 -2.78
C GLY A 56 8.75 32.63 -1.35
N SER A 57 7.49 32.25 -1.25
CA SER A 57 6.84 31.95 0.01
C SER A 57 7.40 30.69 0.68
N TYR A 58 7.07 30.50 1.94
CA TYR A 58 7.37 29.26 2.64
C TYR A 58 6.10 28.67 3.24
N ALA A 59 6.08 27.36 3.44
CA ALA A 59 5.07 26.63 4.16
C ALA A 59 5.73 25.80 5.26
N SER A 60 5.04 25.67 6.39
CA SER A 60 5.49 24.83 7.49
C SER A 60 4.30 24.26 8.25
N THR A 61 4.53 23.12 8.90
CA THR A 61 3.57 22.63 9.88
C THR A 61 3.38 23.67 10.99
N ASP A 62 2.13 23.85 11.41
CA ASP A 62 1.76 24.80 12.45
C ASP A 62 2.49 24.48 13.77
N VAL A 63 3.29 25.43 14.24
CA VAL A 63 4.10 25.26 15.44
C VAL A 63 3.52 25.92 16.67
N TYR A 64 2.52 26.81 16.48
CA TYR A 64 1.96 27.63 17.55
C TYR A 64 0.66 27.07 18.09
N TYR A 65 -0.21 26.59 17.21
CA TYR A 65 -1.59 26.19 17.56
C TYR A 65 -1.79 24.67 17.57
N ARG A 66 -0.88 23.91 16.96
CA ARG A 66 -0.96 22.45 16.88
C ARG A 66 0.25 21.78 17.50
N LYS A 67 0.04 20.59 18.05
CA LYS A 67 1.15 19.72 18.47
C LYS A 67 1.98 19.33 17.26
N PRO A 68 3.28 19.04 17.45
CA PRO A 68 4.08 18.41 16.40
C PRO A 68 3.39 17.15 15.89
N LEU A 69 3.51 16.90 14.61
CA LEU A 69 3.11 15.61 14.03
C LEU A 69 3.95 14.50 14.65
N THR A 70 3.38 13.32 14.75
CA THR A 70 4.06 12.14 15.29
C THR A 70 3.96 10.98 14.33
N PHE A 71 4.88 10.04 14.41
CA PHE A 71 4.77 8.74 13.78
C PHE A 71 5.45 7.68 14.63
N HIS A 72 5.04 6.43 14.45
CA HIS A 72 5.72 5.28 15.03
C HIS A 72 6.55 4.58 13.94
N THR A 73 7.76 4.19 14.30
CA THR A 73 8.56 3.34 13.41
C THR A 73 8.03 1.92 13.43
N CYS A 74 8.11 1.26 12.28
CA CYS A 74 7.81 -0.16 12.16
C CYS A 74 8.58 -0.98 13.20
N ASN A 75 7.93 -1.96 13.82
CA ASN A 75 8.53 -2.86 14.81
C ASN A 75 8.27 -4.33 14.44
N PRO A 76 9.21 -5.01 13.77
CA PRO A 76 9.07 -6.42 13.44
C PRO A 76 8.91 -7.34 14.66
N GLN A 77 9.27 -6.86 15.86
CA GLN A 77 9.18 -7.62 17.12
C GLN A 77 7.95 -7.24 17.96
N ALA A 78 7.06 -6.42 17.46
CA ALA A 78 5.82 -6.11 18.17
C ALA A 78 4.98 -7.37 18.39
N PRO A 79 4.34 -7.54 19.57
CA PRO A 79 3.54 -8.75 19.86
C PRO A 79 2.23 -8.79 19.09
N ALA A 80 1.80 -7.66 18.57
CA ALA A 80 0.57 -7.53 17.79
C ALA A 80 0.72 -6.39 16.78
N THR A 81 -0.12 -6.41 15.75
CA THR A 81 -0.30 -5.31 14.81
C THR A 81 -1.75 -5.24 14.33
N SER A 82 -2.16 -4.04 13.94
CA SER A 82 -3.45 -3.79 13.33
C SER A 82 -3.31 -2.95 12.08
N PHE A 83 -4.11 -3.24 11.08
CA PHE A 83 -4.17 -2.41 9.88
C PHE A 83 -5.58 -2.36 9.29
N VAL A 84 -5.78 -1.36 8.45
CA VAL A 84 -7.01 -1.17 7.68
C VAL A 84 -6.66 -1.23 6.20
N MET A 85 -7.50 -1.87 5.40
CA MET A 85 -7.41 -1.88 3.94
C MET A 85 -8.67 -1.30 3.30
N VAL A 86 -8.48 -0.45 2.30
CA VAL A 86 -9.51 0.03 1.35
C VAL A 86 -8.97 -0.05 -0.08
N ASN A 87 -9.86 -0.10 -1.06
CA ASN A 87 -9.55 -0.26 -2.48
C ASN A 87 -10.67 0.34 -3.34
N ASP A 88 -10.43 0.52 -4.64
CA ASP A 88 -11.43 0.90 -5.63
C ASP A 88 -12.23 2.17 -5.27
N ILE A 89 -11.53 3.18 -4.77
CA ILE A 89 -12.13 4.47 -4.37
C ILE A 89 -12.45 5.36 -5.56
N HIS A 90 -11.68 5.25 -6.65
CA HIS A 90 -11.89 5.98 -7.91
C HIS A 90 -12.07 7.49 -7.77
N GLY A 91 -11.37 8.11 -6.81
CA GLY A 91 -11.42 9.55 -6.56
C GLY A 91 -12.62 10.02 -5.74
N ASP A 92 -13.47 9.12 -5.25
CA ASP A 92 -14.57 9.46 -4.34
C ASP A 92 -14.05 9.69 -2.91
N ASN A 93 -13.60 10.91 -2.66
CA ASN A 93 -13.10 11.32 -1.34
C ASN A 93 -14.15 11.18 -0.24
N LYS A 94 -15.44 11.33 -0.55
CA LYS A 94 -16.51 11.17 0.43
C LYS A 94 -16.65 9.71 0.85
N LEU A 95 -16.56 8.79 -0.09
CA LEU A 95 -16.53 7.36 0.19
C LEU A 95 -15.32 7.00 1.06
N LEU A 96 -14.12 7.52 0.73
CA LEU A 96 -12.92 7.30 1.54
C LEU A 96 -13.11 7.80 2.98
N GLU A 97 -13.67 9.00 3.18
CA GLU A 97 -13.99 9.54 4.51
C GLU A 97 -14.97 8.66 5.28
N ASP A 98 -16.04 8.24 4.62
CA ASP A 98 -17.08 7.39 5.23
C ASP A 98 -16.48 6.05 5.69
N LEU A 99 -15.71 5.38 4.83
CA LEU A 99 -15.03 4.13 5.17
C LEU A 99 -14.04 4.32 6.33
N MET A 100 -13.15 5.30 6.24
CA MET A 100 -12.14 5.54 7.28
C MET A 100 -12.76 5.96 8.62
N SER A 101 -13.98 6.52 8.63
CA SER A 101 -14.71 6.82 9.86
C SER A 101 -15.16 5.57 10.63
N ARG A 102 -15.14 4.39 9.99
CA ARG A 102 -15.53 3.10 10.60
C ARG A 102 -14.40 2.39 11.31
N CYS A 103 -13.19 2.94 11.30
CA CYS A 103 -12.06 2.35 12.00
C CYS A 103 -11.53 3.28 13.11
N ASN A 104 -10.86 2.68 14.09
CA ASN A 104 -10.17 3.43 15.13
C ASN A 104 -8.72 3.68 14.71
N LEU A 105 -8.48 4.81 14.06
CA LEU A 105 -7.15 5.20 13.57
C LEU A 105 -6.10 5.28 14.70
N THR A 106 -6.51 5.56 15.94
CA THR A 106 -5.55 5.61 17.07
C THR A 106 -5.00 4.24 17.47
N GLN A 107 -5.63 3.18 17.00
CA GLN A 107 -5.23 1.78 17.22
C GLN A 107 -4.77 1.10 15.92
N THR A 108 -4.54 1.86 14.87
CA THR A 108 -4.12 1.37 13.55
C THR A 108 -2.64 1.65 13.36
N ASP A 109 -1.86 0.61 13.13
CA ASP A 109 -0.41 0.73 12.91
C ASP A 109 -0.08 1.20 11.50
N PHE A 110 -0.88 0.80 10.50
CA PHE A 110 -0.76 1.27 9.13
C PHE A 110 -2.07 1.14 8.35
N VAL A 111 -2.18 1.89 7.28
CA VAL A 111 -3.29 1.79 6.31
C VAL A 111 -2.75 1.29 4.99
N LEU A 112 -3.46 0.36 4.37
CA LEU A 112 -3.15 -0.22 3.08
C LEU A 112 -4.20 0.22 2.04
N PHE A 113 -3.76 0.92 1.02
CA PHE A 113 -4.55 1.18 -0.18
C PHE A 113 -4.25 0.08 -1.20
N ASN A 114 -5.26 -0.72 -1.53
CA ASN A 114 -5.09 -1.85 -2.43
C ASN A 114 -5.65 -1.58 -3.83
N GLY A 115 -5.16 -0.49 -4.44
CA GLY A 115 -5.38 -0.15 -5.84
C GLY A 115 -6.70 0.53 -6.15
N ASP A 116 -6.75 1.06 -7.36
CA ASP A 116 -7.88 1.77 -7.95
C ASP A 116 -8.40 2.92 -7.09
N MET A 117 -7.45 3.64 -6.48
CA MET A 117 -7.75 4.88 -5.76
C MET A 117 -8.17 5.99 -6.73
N LEU A 118 -7.76 5.89 -8.01
CA LEU A 118 -8.14 6.75 -9.13
C LEU A 118 -8.54 5.92 -10.35
N SER A 119 -9.33 6.49 -11.25
CA SER A 119 -9.69 5.81 -12.49
C SER A 119 -8.66 5.99 -13.61
N PHE A 120 -7.85 7.03 -13.56
CA PHE A 120 -6.69 7.33 -14.44
C PHE A 120 -5.91 8.51 -13.87
N ILE A 121 -4.64 8.67 -14.29
CA ILE A 121 -3.77 9.73 -13.78
C ILE A 121 -3.15 10.51 -14.95
N ASN A 122 -3.67 11.69 -15.22
CA ASN A 122 -3.13 12.59 -16.25
C ASN A 122 -2.27 13.73 -15.68
N SER A 123 -2.33 13.96 -14.37
CA SER A 123 -1.58 15.04 -13.72
C SER A 123 -1.35 14.75 -12.24
N GLU A 124 -0.35 15.42 -11.67
CA GLU A 124 -0.09 15.43 -10.24
C GLU A 124 -1.31 15.89 -9.42
N ASP A 125 -2.01 16.91 -9.90
CA ASP A 125 -3.22 17.44 -9.26
C ASP A 125 -4.31 16.38 -9.06
N GLN A 126 -4.48 15.48 -10.04
CA GLN A 126 -5.46 14.37 -9.88
C GLN A 126 -5.07 13.42 -8.78
N LEU A 127 -3.77 13.13 -8.62
CA LEU A 127 -3.28 12.27 -7.55
C LEU A 127 -3.57 12.88 -6.17
N PHE A 128 -3.25 14.17 -5.99
CA PHE A 128 -3.50 14.84 -4.71
C PHE A 128 -4.98 15.03 -4.42
N LYS A 129 -5.73 15.63 -5.34
CA LYS A 129 -7.16 15.93 -5.16
C LYS A 129 -8.02 14.66 -5.16
N GLY A 130 -7.58 13.61 -5.82
CA GLY A 130 -8.34 12.37 -5.94
C GLY A 130 -8.38 11.54 -4.65
N PHE A 131 -7.28 11.49 -3.86
CA PHE A 131 -7.30 10.80 -2.57
C PHE A 131 -6.18 11.20 -1.61
N MET A 132 -5.01 11.67 -2.09
CA MET A 132 -3.86 11.90 -1.21
C MET A 132 -4.11 13.01 -0.19
N ASP A 133 -4.71 14.13 -0.60
CA ASP A 133 -5.05 15.23 0.33
C ASP A 133 -6.00 14.73 1.43
N THR A 134 -6.96 13.90 1.07
CA THR A 134 -7.88 13.28 2.02
C THR A 134 -7.16 12.31 2.94
N ALA A 135 -6.29 11.44 2.42
CA ALA A 135 -5.49 10.51 3.22
C ALA A 135 -4.58 11.26 4.22
N VAL A 136 -3.87 12.30 3.77
CA VAL A 136 -3.01 13.12 4.62
C VAL A 136 -3.81 13.81 5.73
N ARG A 137 -4.98 14.34 5.41
CA ARG A 137 -5.86 14.97 6.39
C ARG A 137 -6.41 13.99 7.42
N LEU A 138 -6.73 12.77 7.01
CA LEU A 138 -7.32 11.76 7.88
C LEU A 138 -6.27 11.02 8.72
N PHE A 139 -5.14 10.61 8.15
CA PHE A 139 -4.20 9.74 8.84
C PHE A 139 -2.75 9.78 8.33
N ALA A 140 -2.50 9.94 7.02
CA ALA A 140 -1.20 9.65 6.43
C ALA A 140 -0.08 10.63 6.85
N SER A 141 -0.42 11.72 7.53
CA SER A 141 0.54 12.57 8.21
C SER A 141 1.16 11.93 9.46
N GLU A 142 0.52 10.92 10.08
CA GLU A 142 0.98 10.32 11.33
C GLU A 142 1.00 8.78 11.32
N ILE A 143 0.18 8.15 10.46
CA ILE A 143 0.09 6.70 10.31
C ILE A 143 0.68 6.30 8.95
N PRO A 144 1.59 5.32 8.89
CA PRO A 144 2.14 4.82 7.64
C PRO A 144 1.06 4.39 6.66
N MET A 145 1.23 4.78 5.40
CA MET A 145 0.38 4.38 4.29
C MET A 145 1.19 3.49 3.36
N TYR A 146 0.71 2.27 3.15
CA TYR A 146 1.24 1.35 2.13
C TYR A 146 0.30 1.33 0.94
N TYR A 147 0.86 1.11 -0.24
CA TYR A 147 0.13 1.23 -1.49
C TYR A 147 0.43 0.05 -2.41
N ALA A 148 -0.60 -0.67 -2.83
CA ALA A 148 -0.57 -1.59 -3.95
C ALA A 148 -1.25 -0.89 -5.14
N ARG A 149 -0.61 -0.88 -6.31
CA ARG A 149 -1.18 -0.26 -7.49
C ARG A 149 -2.30 -1.12 -8.07
N GLY A 150 -3.42 -0.48 -8.43
CA GLY A 150 -4.47 -1.10 -9.21
C GLY A 150 -4.25 -0.93 -10.72
N ASN A 151 -5.11 -1.56 -11.52
CA ASN A 151 -5.00 -1.46 -12.97
C ASN A 151 -5.38 -0.07 -13.49
N HIS A 152 -6.24 0.65 -12.82
CA HIS A 152 -6.60 2.01 -13.21
C HIS A 152 -5.48 3.03 -13.04
N GLU A 153 -4.57 2.85 -12.09
CA GLU A 153 -3.39 3.72 -11.93
C GLU A 153 -2.29 3.47 -12.95
N THR A 154 -2.45 2.51 -13.84
CA THR A 154 -1.55 2.33 -14.98
C THR A 154 -1.91 3.24 -16.15
N ARG A 155 -3.07 3.87 -16.10
CA ARG A 155 -3.68 4.64 -17.19
C ARG A 155 -3.44 6.14 -17.04
N GLY A 156 -3.14 6.80 -18.16
CA GLY A 156 -2.90 8.24 -18.24
C GLY A 156 -1.43 8.60 -18.32
N VAL A 157 -1.15 9.80 -18.83
CA VAL A 157 0.23 10.25 -19.13
C VAL A 157 1.10 10.40 -17.89
N PHE A 158 0.51 10.53 -16.70
CA PHE A 158 1.21 10.67 -15.43
C PHE A 158 1.41 9.34 -14.69
N ALA A 159 0.90 8.23 -15.23
CA ALA A 159 0.98 6.91 -14.60
C ALA A 159 2.43 6.45 -14.34
N THR A 160 3.37 6.80 -15.20
CA THR A 160 4.80 6.49 -15.03
C THR A 160 5.46 7.22 -13.86
N GLU A 161 4.86 8.30 -13.37
CA GLU A 161 5.38 9.11 -12.27
C GLU A 161 4.96 8.60 -10.90
N ILE A 162 3.99 7.67 -10.83
CA ILE A 162 3.37 7.23 -9.57
C ILE A 162 4.38 6.64 -8.58
N GLN A 163 5.43 6.02 -9.08
CA GLN A 163 6.50 5.47 -8.25
C GLN A 163 7.20 6.54 -7.41
N ARG A 164 7.27 7.79 -7.86
CA ARG A 164 7.88 8.89 -7.10
C ARG A 164 7.13 9.22 -5.81
N TYR A 165 5.86 8.84 -5.74
CA TYR A 165 4.97 9.10 -4.59
C TYR A 165 4.87 7.90 -3.66
N PHE A 166 4.95 6.68 -4.17
CA PHE A 166 4.67 5.45 -3.44
C PHE A 166 5.82 4.45 -3.41
N SER A 167 6.99 4.80 -3.92
CA SER A 167 8.15 3.93 -3.80
C SER A 167 9.03 4.35 -2.63
N PRO A 168 8.77 3.83 -1.48
CA PRO A 168 9.45 4.30 -0.29
C PRO A 168 10.92 3.91 -0.23
N CYS A 169 11.34 2.78 -0.78
CA CYS A 169 12.70 2.29 -0.62
C CYS A 169 13.15 1.29 -1.70
N GLN A 170 12.33 1.01 -2.69
CA GLN A 170 12.54 -0.07 -3.66
C GLN A 170 12.51 0.46 -5.10
N GLU A 171 13.07 -0.27 -6.03
CA GLU A 171 13.08 0.11 -7.44
C GLU A 171 11.73 -0.13 -8.13
N HIS A 172 10.83 -0.86 -7.45
CA HIS A 172 9.54 -1.29 -8.00
C HIS A 172 8.37 -0.91 -7.10
N LEU A 173 7.14 -0.99 -7.64
CA LEU A 173 5.91 -0.83 -6.88
C LEU A 173 5.47 -2.12 -6.16
N TYR A 174 6.13 -3.25 -6.40
CA TYR A 174 5.99 -4.46 -5.59
C TYR A 174 7.11 -4.53 -4.54
N TYR A 175 6.76 -4.94 -3.34
CA TYR A 175 7.68 -4.97 -2.20
C TYR A 175 7.16 -5.87 -1.08
N ALA A 176 8.00 -6.07 -0.07
CA ALA A 176 7.60 -6.77 1.15
C ALA A 176 8.04 -6.00 2.39
N PHE A 177 7.29 -6.16 3.47
CA PHE A 177 7.62 -5.57 4.76
C PHE A 177 7.07 -6.41 5.91
N ARG A 178 7.64 -6.23 7.12
CA ARG A 178 7.17 -6.88 8.33
C ARG A 178 6.79 -5.85 9.39
N GLN A 179 5.59 -6.00 9.96
CA GLN A 179 5.13 -5.28 11.13
C GLN A 179 4.61 -6.29 12.16
N GLY A 180 5.29 -6.39 13.30
CA GLY A 180 4.95 -7.36 14.34
C GLY A 180 4.84 -8.79 13.82
N PRO A 181 3.72 -9.48 14.09
CA PRO A 181 3.51 -10.85 13.65
C PRO A 181 3.21 -10.99 12.15
N VAL A 182 2.97 -9.91 11.42
CA VAL A 182 2.55 -9.95 10.01
C VAL A 182 3.70 -9.62 9.08
N TYR A 183 3.92 -10.48 8.09
CA TYR A 183 4.75 -10.23 6.92
C TYR A 183 3.84 -10.03 5.72
N CYS A 184 3.88 -8.85 5.12
CA CYS A 184 3.11 -8.50 3.94
C CYS A 184 3.99 -8.55 2.69
N ILE A 185 3.52 -9.23 1.65
CA ILE A 185 4.03 -9.15 0.28
C ILE A 185 3.00 -8.38 -0.53
N VAL A 186 3.39 -7.24 -1.07
CA VAL A 186 2.56 -6.41 -1.94
C VAL A 186 2.97 -6.65 -3.37
N LEU A 187 2.06 -7.18 -4.17
CA LEU A 187 2.23 -7.44 -5.59
C LEU A 187 1.63 -6.30 -6.42
N ASP A 188 2.26 -6.00 -7.52
CA ASP A 188 1.77 -5.07 -8.53
C ASP A 188 1.24 -5.87 -9.73
N THR A 189 -0.06 -6.04 -9.79
CA THR A 189 -0.69 -6.89 -10.80
C THR A 189 -0.81 -6.26 -12.19
N GLY A 190 -0.53 -4.94 -12.31
CA GLY A 190 -0.62 -4.24 -13.59
C GLY A 190 -2.05 -4.18 -14.15
N GLU A 191 -2.18 -4.25 -15.46
CA GLU A 191 -3.46 -4.17 -16.18
C GLU A 191 -4.20 -5.51 -16.27
N ASP A 192 -5.50 -5.41 -16.52
CA ASP A 192 -6.44 -6.53 -16.53
C ASP A 192 -6.60 -7.19 -17.91
N LYS A 193 -6.20 -6.52 -19.01
CA LYS A 193 -6.21 -7.02 -20.38
C LYS A 193 -4.81 -7.39 -20.87
N PRO A 194 -4.67 -8.17 -21.95
CA PRO A 194 -3.36 -8.49 -22.53
C PRO A 194 -2.68 -7.24 -23.10
N ASP A 195 -1.34 -7.25 -23.13
CA ASP A 195 -0.54 -6.14 -23.68
C ASP A 195 -0.85 -5.83 -25.15
N SER A 196 -1.42 -6.81 -25.88
CA SER A 196 -1.88 -6.65 -27.26
C SER A 196 -3.24 -5.96 -27.40
N ASP A 197 -3.92 -5.64 -26.29
CA ASP A 197 -5.22 -5.01 -26.35
C ASP A 197 -5.13 -3.61 -26.98
N ILE A 198 -6.13 -3.29 -27.82
CA ILE A 198 -6.18 -2.04 -28.57
C ILE A 198 -6.27 -0.81 -27.63
N GLU A 199 -6.85 -0.97 -26.44
CA GLU A 199 -6.98 0.10 -25.46
C GLU A 199 -5.64 0.60 -24.94
N TYR A 200 -4.60 -0.25 -24.97
CA TYR A 200 -3.25 0.13 -24.51
C TYR A 200 -2.35 0.70 -25.61
N ALA A 201 -2.80 0.68 -26.86
CA ALA A 201 -2.09 1.25 -27.99
C ALA A 201 -0.61 0.80 -28.10
N GLY A 202 -0.25 -0.38 -27.60
CA GLY A 202 1.10 -0.94 -27.64
C GLY A 202 2.10 -0.31 -26.66
N ILE A 203 1.65 0.41 -25.62
CA ILE A 203 2.54 1.06 -24.63
C ILE A 203 2.73 0.26 -23.34
N THR A 204 2.12 -0.94 -23.22
CA THR A 204 2.20 -1.79 -22.02
C THR A 204 3.11 -3.00 -22.25
N GLN A 205 3.70 -3.50 -21.17
CA GLN A 205 4.50 -4.73 -21.10
C GLN A 205 4.24 -5.49 -19.79
N TYR A 206 2.99 -5.59 -19.37
CA TYR A 206 2.64 -6.18 -18.07
C TYR A 206 2.85 -7.69 -18.03
N ASP A 207 2.74 -8.38 -19.15
CA ASP A 207 3.01 -9.82 -19.21
C ASP A 207 4.46 -10.13 -18.85
N LEU A 208 5.41 -9.35 -19.36
CA LEU A 208 6.83 -9.45 -19.00
C LEU A 208 7.06 -9.00 -17.55
N TYR A 209 6.48 -7.87 -17.16
CA TYR A 209 6.61 -7.31 -15.82
C TYR A 209 6.16 -8.28 -14.72
N ARG A 210 5.02 -8.99 -14.92
CA ARG A 210 4.58 -10.04 -14.00
C ARG A 210 5.53 -11.23 -13.97
N THR A 211 6.18 -11.55 -15.07
CA THR A 211 7.19 -12.62 -15.12
C THR A 211 8.41 -12.25 -14.27
N GLU A 212 8.97 -11.04 -14.44
CA GLU A 212 10.07 -10.52 -13.62
C GLU A 212 9.69 -10.47 -12.13
N GLN A 213 8.46 -10.02 -11.84
CA GLN A 213 7.95 -9.98 -10.48
C GLN A 213 7.82 -11.39 -9.87
N SER A 214 7.47 -12.42 -10.66
CA SER A 214 7.39 -13.80 -10.16
C SER A 214 8.77 -14.34 -9.75
N GLU A 215 9.84 -13.95 -10.43
CA GLU A 215 11.22 -14.30 -10.04
C GLU A 215 11.61 -13.63 -8.71
N TRP A 216 11.27 -12.35 -8.57
CA TRP A 216 11.43 -11.64 -7.30
C TRP A 216 10.61 -12.30 -6.18
N LEU A 217 9.33 -12.63 -6.44
CA LEU A 217 8.47 -13.30 -5.48
C LEU A 217 9.08 -14.61 -5.00
N ALA A 218 9.58 -15.45 -5.91
CA ALA A 218 10.25 -16.70 -5.55
C ALA A 218 11.41 -16.45 -4.56
N SER A 219 12.21 -15.41 -4.78
CA SER A 219 13.31 -15.06 -3.88
C SER A 219 12.84 -14.58 -2.49
N ILE A 220 11.76 -13.80 -2.43
CA ILE A 220 11.19 -13.30 -1.16
C ILE A 220 10.58 -14.44 -0.33
N LEU A 221 9.90 -15.38 -0.97
CA LEU A 221 9.31 -16.55 -0.29
C LEU A 221 10.36 -17.45 0.37
N GLU A 222 11.61 -17.41 -0.08
CA GLU A 222 12.74 -18.13 0.53
C GLU A 222 13.41 -17.33 1.67
N SER A 223 13.08 -16.07 1.87
CA SER A 223 13.70 -15.22 2.89
C SER A 223 13.42 -15.73 4.31
N THR A 224 14.36 -15.48 5.22
CA THR A 224 14.21 -15.81 6.64
C THR A 224 13.05 -15.04 7.25
N GLU A 225 12.90 -13.76 6.90
CA GLU A 225 11.84 -12.91 7.41
C GLU A 225 10.45 -13.43 7.06
N TYR A 226 10.26 -13.94 5.85
CA TYR A 226 9.02 -14.58 5.44
C TYR A 226 8.77 -15.86 6.23
N LYS A 227 9.77 -16.75 6.27
CA LYS A 227 9.64 -18.07 6.91
C LYS A 227 9.34 -17.98 8.41
N GLU A 228 9.95 -17.02 9.10
CA GLU A 228 9.81 -16.82 10.55
C GLU A 228 8.58 -15.99 10.94
N ALA A 229 7.93 -15.33 10.02
CA ALA A 229 6.76 -14.53 10.34
C ALA A 229 5.59 -15.42 10.80
N PRO A 230 4.92 -15.10 11.92
CA PRO A 230 3.72 -15.82 12.35
C PRO A 230 2.62 -15.83 11.30
N PHE A 231 2.35 -14.69 10.68
CA PHE A 231 1.35 -14.55 9.64
C PHE A 231 1.95 -13.95 8.37
N LYS A 232 1.57 -14.50 7.24
CA LYS A 232 2.01 -14.16 5.89
C LYS A 232 0.83 -13.74 5.06
N ILE A 233 0.79 -12.47 4.66
CA ILE A 233 -0.30 -11.88 3.89
C ILE A 233 0.21 -11.48 2.51
N ILE A 234 -0.52 -11.90 1.49
CA ILE A 234 -0.32 -11.44 0.12
C ILE A 234 -1.34 -10.34 -0.16
N VAL A 235 -0.90 -9.25 -0.73
CA VAL A 235 -1.74 -8.13 -1.17
C VAL A 235 -1.57 -8.00 -2.67
N ALA A 236 -2.66 -8.10 -3.41
CA ALA A 236 -2.69 -7.93 -4.86
C ALA A 236 -4.02 -7.27 -5.24
N HIS A 237 -3.99 -6.29 -6.13
CA HIS A 237 -5.23 -5.66 -6.53
C HIS A 237 -6.12 -6.63 -7.32
N ILE A 238 -5.62 -7.20 -8.41
CA ILE A 238 -6.34 -8.18 -9.23
C ILE A 238 -6.28 -9.56 -8.55
N PRO A 239 -7.43 -10.19 -8.26
CA PRO A 239 -7.45 -11.54 -7.69
C PRO A 239 -7.05 -12.61 -8.72
N PRO A 240 -6.66 -13.83 -8.27
CA PRO A 240 -6.43 -14.95 -9.17
C PRO A 240 -7.74 -15.43 -9.82
N ALA A 241 -7.64 -16.19 -10.90
CA ALA A 241 -8.75 -16.70 -11.72
C ALA A 241 -9.65 -17.77 -11.05
N VAL A 242 -9.55 -17.93 -9.73
CA VAL A 242 -10.39 -18.87 -8.95
C VAL A 242 -11.64 -18.21 -8.39
N THR A 243 -11.90 -16.97 -8.71
CA THR A 243 -13.13 -16.26 -8.35
C THR A 243 -14.31 -16.83 -9.14
N GLU A 244 -15.54 -16.66 -8.65
CA GLU A 244 -16.75 -17.32 -9.16
C GLU A 244 -17.11 -17.00 -10.63
N ALA A 245 -16.38 -16.09 -11.26
CA ALA A 245 -16.41 -15.90 -12.72
C ALA A 245 -15.94 -17.20 -13.38
N GLY A 246 -16.74 -17.73 -14.28
CA GLY A 246 -16.37 -18.89 -15.07
C GLY A 246 -15.16 -18.59 -15.98
N PRO A 247 -14.52 -19.60 -16.58
CA PRO A 247 -13.35 -19.42 -17.43
C PRO A 247 -13.53 -18.43 -18.59
N ASP A 248 -14.75 -18.15 -18.97
CA ASP A 248 -15.10 -17.18 -20.02
C ASP A 248 -15.23 -15.73 -19.49
N GLU A 249 -15.21 -15.53 -18.17
CA GLU A 249 -15.31 -14.23 -17.50
C GLU A 249 -14.02 -13.83 -16.79
N ASP A 250 -13.04 -14.70 -16.73
CA ASP A 250 -11.71 -14.36 -16.18
C ASP A 250 -10.96 -13.46 -17.18
N TRP A 251 -10.64 -12.29 -16.73
CA TRP A 251 -9.84 -11.36 -17.52
C TRP A 251 -8.38 -11.82 -17.55
N HIS A 252 -7.64 -11.36 -18.54
CA HIS A 252 -6.25 -11.76 -18.73
C HIS A 252 -5.39 -11.55 -17.46
N GLY A 253 -5.58 -10.44 -16.76
CA GLY A 253 -4.87 -10.16 -15.51
C GLY A 253 -5.11 -11.22 -14.43
N ASN A 254 -6.34 -11.71 -14.27
CA ASN A 254 -6.66 -12.80 -13.33
C ASN A 254 -5.94 -14.09 -13.71
N VAL A 255 -5.94 -14.42 -15.01
CA VAL A 255 -5.27 -15.61 -15.55
C VAL A 255 -3.75 -15.52 -15.34
N GLU A 256 -3.16 -14.36 -15.57
CA GLU A 256 -1.73 -14.10 -15.35
C GLU A 256 -1.34 -14.23 -13.88
N VAL A 257 -2.14 -13.68 -12.95
CA VAL A 257 -1.94 -13.86 -11.51
C VAL A 257 -2.00 -15.34 -11.13
N GLU A 258 -3.00 -16.07 -11.65
CA GLU A 258 -3.16 -17.51 -11.41
C GLU A 258 -1.97 -18.32 -11.95
N GLN A 259 -1.49 -18.01 -13.13
CA GLN A 259 -0.42 -18.78 -13.78
C GLN A 259 0.98 -18.46 -13.24
N LYS A 260 1.25 -17.19 -12.90
CA LYS A 260 2.61 -16.74 -12.55
C LYS A 260 2.86 -16.68 -11.05
N PHE A 261 1.87 -16.29 -10.24
CA PHE A 261 2.07 -16.12 -8.79
C PHE A 261 1.53 -17.29 -7.98
N MET A 262 0.36 -17.82 -8.32
CA MET A 262 -0.29 -18.83 -7.51
C MET A 262 0.49 -20.14 -7.37
N PRO A 263 1.24 -20.65 -8.37
CA PRO A 263 2.08 -21.85 -8.18
C PRO A 263 3.15 -21.66 -7.09
N LEU A 264 3.74 -20.46 -7.00
CA LEU A 264 4.72 -20.12 -5.95
C LEU A 264 4.05 -19.98 -4.59
N LEU A 265 2.93 -19.27 -4.55
CA LEU A 265 2.19 -19.04 -3.32
C LEU A 265 1.61 -20.32 -2.71
N ARG A 266 1.12 -21.25 -3.52
CA ARG A 266 0.65 -22.57 -3.04
C ARG A 266 1.75 -23.36 -2.34
N GLN A 267 2.99 -23.27 -2.81
CA GLN A 267 4.14 -23.94 -2.19
C GLN A 267 4.62 -23.23 -0.92
N ALA A 268 4.42 -21.93 -0.84
CA ALA A 268 4.86 -21.10 0.28
C ALA A 268 3.84 -20.99 1.42
N TYR A 269 2.59 -21.42 1.19
CA TYR A 269 1.49 -21.44 2.16
C TYR A 269 1.32 -20.12 2.93
N PRO A 270 1.01 -18.99 2.27
CA PRO A 270 0.59 -17.81 2.99
C PRO A 270 -0.70 -18.06 3.77
N ASP A 271 -1.02 -17.18 4.71
CA ASP A 271 -2.19 -17.32 5.56
C ASP A 271 -3.43 -16.67 4.97
N LEU A 272 -3.23 -15.68 4.09
CA LEU A 272 -4.31 -14.86 3.55
C LEU A 272 -3.84 -14.13 2.29
N MET A 273 -4.71 -14.03 1.31
CA MET A 273 -4.55 -13.11 0.18
C MET A 273 -5.67 -12.07 0.20
N LEU A 274 -5.30 -10.80 0.05
CA LEU A 274 -6.20 -9.65 0.04
C LEU A 274 -6.23 -9.03 -1.35
N CYS A 275 -7.42 -8.91 -1.92
CA CYS A 275 -7.64 -8.39 -3.26
C CYS A 275 -8.71 -7.28 -3.28
N GLY A 276 -8.80 -6.55 -4.41
CA GLY A 276 -9.83 -5.59 -4.77
C GLY A 276 -10.42 -5.90 -6.14
N HIS A 277 -10.54 -4.90 -7.01
CA HIS A 277 -10.83 -4.99 -8.43
C HIS A 277 -12.28 -5.34 -8.81
N LEU A 278 -12.92 -6.28 -8.13
CA LEU A 278 -14.24 -6.79 -8.52
C LEU A 278 -15.42 -5.94 -8.01
N HIS A 279 -15.18 -4.89 -7.25
CA HIS A 279 -16.18 -3.99 -6.65
C HIS A 279 -17.26 -4.72 -5.82
N ARG A 280 -17.00 -5.95 -5.41
CA ARG A 280 -17.88 -6.77 -4.58
C ARG A 280 -17.09 -7.49 -3.50
N PHE A 281 -17.74 -7.73 -2.37
CA PHE A 281 -17.13 -8.53 -1.32
C PHE A 281 -17.32 -10.02 -1.61
N VAL A 282 -16.21 -10.78 -1.62
CA VAL A 282 -16.20 -12.23 -1.72
C VAL A 282 -15.09 -12.78 -0.83
N ARG A 283 -15.35 -13.84 -0.07
CA ARG A 283 -14.35 -14.66 0.58
C ARG A 283 -14.38 -16.06 0.00
N HIS A 284 -13.25 -16.50 -0.50
CA HIS A 284 -12.99 -17.88 -0.84
C HIS A 284 -12.17 -18.50 0.28
N ASP A 285 -12.71 -19.52 0.92
CA ASP A 285 -11.98 -20.31 1.90
C ASP A 285 -10.87 -21.13 1.21
N ALA A 286 -9.90 -21.60 1.99
CA ALA A 286 -8.83 -22.44 1.47
C ALA A 286 -9.40 -23.70 0.80
N THR A 287 -8.92 -24.01 -0.38
CA THR A 287 -9.28 -25.19 -1.17
C THR A 287 -8.01 -25.89 -1.65
N ASP A 288 -8.16 -27.07 -2.28
CA ASP A 288 -7.03 -27.73 -2.93
C ASP A 288 -6.39 -26.86 -4.05
N LYS A 289 -7.14 -25.89 -4.58
CA LYS A 289 -6.65 -24.97 -5.60
C LYS A 289 -5.87 -23.79 -5.04
N THR A 290 -6.33 -23.17 -3.95
CA THR A 290 -5.70 -21.94 -3.40
C THR A 290 -4.77 -22.22 -2.24
N SER A 291 -5.02 -23.28 -1.44
CA SER A 291 -4.30 -23.66 -0.21
C SER A 291 -4.41 -22.65 0.94
N PHE A 292 -4.99 -21.49 0.72
CA PHE A 292 -5.20 -20.42 1.70
C PHE A 292 -6.44 -19.58 1.31
N PRO A 293 -7.05 -18.87 2.24
CA PRO A 293 -8.21 -18.02 1.94
C PRO A 293 -7.82 -16.80 1.08
N VAL A 294 -8.71 -16.44 0.15
CA VAL A 294 -8.63 -15.23 -0.67
C VAL A 294 -9.83 -14.35 -0.36
N VAL A 295 -9.58 -13.11 0.03
CA VAL A 295 -10.61 -12.11 0.29
C VAL A 295 -10.54 -11.02 -0.77
N VAL A 296 -11.60 -10.88 -1.53
CA VAL A 296 -11.82 -9.75 -2.42
C VAL A 296 -12.69 -8.74 -1.68
N ASN A 297 -12.13 -7.57 -1.39
CA ASN A 297 -12.87 -6.51 -0.71
C ASN A 297 -13.64 -5.65 -1.72
N SER A 298 -14.83 -5.20 -1.33
CA SER A 298 -15.65 -4.31 -2.17
C SER A 298 -15.10 -2.88 -2.16
N ASN A 299 -15.43 -2.12 -3.20
CA ASN A 299 -15.21 -0.67 -3.25
C ASN A 299 -15.99 0.11 -2.18
N THR A 300 -17.06 -0.45 -1.62
CA THR A 300 -17.91 0.17 -0.58
C THR A 300 -17.69 -0.42 0.80
N SER A 301 -16.63 -1.21 1.01
CA SER A 301 -16.28 -1.79 2.30
C SER A 301 -14.82 -1.55 2.65
N LEU A 302 -14.54 -1.62 3.95
CA LEU A 302 -13.18 -1.64 4.47
C LEU A 302 -12.91 -2.97 5.19
N LEU A 303 -11.67 -3.39 5.17
CA LEU A 303 -11.19 -4.54 5.93
C LEU A 303 -10.35 -4.04 7.10
N ARG A 304 -10.65 -4.53 8.31
CA ARG A 304 -9.82 -4.35 9.50
C ARG A 304 -9.15 -5.66 9.84
N ASN A 305 -7.86 -5.60 10.12
CA ASN A 305 -7.09 -6.73 10.59
C ASN A 305 -6.51 -6.43 11.97
N TYR A 306 -6.54 -7.44 12.82
CA TYR A 306 -5.80 -7.45 14.06
C TYR A 306 -5.08 -8.80 14.19
N ALA A 307 -3.76 -8.77 14.25
CA ALA A 307 -2.93 -9.96 14.38
C ALA A 307 -2.12 -9.91 15.67
N ALA A 308 -2.20 -10.97 16.46
CA ALA A 308 -1.26 -11.33 17.51
C ALA A 308 -0.46 -12.56 17.06
N THR A 309 0.51 -13.01 17.82
CA THR A 309 1.41 -14.11 17.39
C THR A 309 0.72 -15.45 17.10
N THR A 310 -0.46 -15.69 17.66
CA THR A 310 -1.18 -16.97 17.56
C THR A 310 -2.51 -16.88 16.84
N GLN A 311 -3.02 -15.69 16.60
CA GLN A 311 -4.28 -15.50 15.89
C GLN A 311 -4.31 -14.20 15.14
N MET A 312 -5.01 -14.20 14.03
CA MET A 312 -5.28 -13.04 13.19
C MET A 312 -6.78 -12.95 12.95
N LYS A 313 -7.38 -11.84 13.37
CA LYS A 313 -8.80 -11.55 13.19
C LYS A 313 -8.97 -10.61 12.01
N ILE A 314 -9.88 -10.94 11.12
CA ILE A 314 -10.26 -10.13 9.96
C ILE A 314 -11.74 -9.77 10.11
N GLU A 315 -12.06 -8.50 9.92
CA GLU A 315 -13.41 -7.96 9.91
C GLU A 315 -13.61 -7.15 8.63
N VAL A 316 -14.71 -7.39 7.93
CA VAL A 316 -15.09 -6.63 6.75
C VAL A 316 -16.40 -5.90 7.04
N MET A 317 -16.38 -4.58 6.87
CA MET A 317 -17.50 -3.71 7.21
C MET A 317 -17.80 -2.77 6.04
N ASP A 318 -19.09 -2.60 5.72
CA ASP A 318 -19.48 -1.66 4.68
C ASP A 318 -19.45 -0.19 5.18
N ARG A 319 -19.66 0.72 4.24
CA ARG A 319 -19.68 2.17 4.50
C ARG A 319 -20.73 2.61 5.53
N ASP A 320 -21.80 1.82 5.70
CA ASP A 320 -22.88 2.11 6.64
C ASP A 320 -22.61 1.54 8.03
N GLY A 321 -21.52 0.79 8.19
CA GLY A 321 -21.10 0.18 9.44
C GLY A 321 -21.66 -1.21 9.69
N LYS A 322 -22.29 -1.82 8.67
CA LYS A 322 -22.75 -3.20 8.74
C LYS A 322 -21.57 -4.16 8.57
N MET A 323 -21.45 -5.12 9.48
CA MET A 323 -20.50 -6.22 9.35
C MET A 323 -20.93 -7.13 8.19
N LEU A 324 -20.07 -7.25 7.19
CA LEU A 324 -20.28 -8.16 6.06
C LEU A 324 -19.72 -9.54 6.37
N ASP A 325 -18.54 -9.59 7.04
CA ASP A 325 -17.90 -10.84 7.43
C ASP A 325 -16.94 -10.63 8.61
N GLU A 326 -16.75 -11.69 9.39
CA GLU A 326 -15.77 -11.75 10.46
C GLU A 326 -15.21 -13.18 10.55
N PHE A 327 -13.89 -13.34 10.53
CA PHE A 327 -13.27 -14.66 10.71
C PHE A 327 -11.90 -14.55 11.38
N ILE A 328 -11.42 -15.69 11.89
CA ILE A 328 -10.15 -15.78 12.60
C ILE A 328 -9.28 -16.87 11.99
N ILE A 329 -8.06 -16.51 11.65
CA ILE A 329 -7.00 -17.46 11.29
C ILE A 329 -6.17 -17.73 12.56
N LYS A 330 -6.03 -18.99 12.93
CA LYS A 330 -5.27 -19.42 14.11
C LYS A 330 -4.01 -20.17 13.69
N LYS A 331 -2.92 -19.96 14.41
CA LYS A 331 -1.73 -20.80 14.37
C LYS A 331 -1.80 -21.80 15.51
N GLU A 332 -1.63 -23.07 15.17
CA GLU A 332 -1.40 -24.08 16.20
C GLU A 332 -0.13 -23.72 16.98
N LYS A 333 -0.19 -23.82 18.31
CA LYS A 333 1.02 -23.70 19.10
C LYS A 333 1.94 -24.84 18.66
N ALA A 334 3.13 -24.51 18.17
CA ALA A 334 4.16 -25.53 18.03
C ALA A 334 4.33 -26.21 19.40
N LEU A 335 3.96 -27.47 19.48
CA LEU A 335 4.27 -28.31 20.63
C LEU A 335 5.80 -28.48 20.63
N HIS A 336 6.48 -27.72 21.49
CA HIS A 336 7.90 -27.87 21.77
C HIS A 336 8.14 -29.08 22.67
#